data_842ebcb11a68d2f17d9e52275e301938
#
_entry.id   842ebcb11a68d2f17d9e52275e301938
#
_cell.length_a   1.000
_cell.length_b   1.000
_cell.length_c   1.000
_cell.angle_alpha   90.00
_cell.angle_beta   90.00
_cell.angle_gamma   90.00
#
_symmetry.space_group_name_H-M   'P 1'
#
loop_
_entity.id
_entity.type
_entity.pdbx_description
1 polymer ?
#
loop_
_entity_poly.entity_id
_entity_poly.type
_entity_poly.pdbx_seq_one_letter_code
_entity_poly.pdbx_strand_id
1 'polypeptide(L)'
;NQDIGSTIHAANQKLRADALLLTRGLARSRDRARDLIAEGAVLAAGEIVRKASKMLAIDCDITVTSAGNPWVSRAGMKLAGGLAEFPMIEVAGRYAIDIGASTGGFTEVLLAHDAAHVVAIDVGNGQLADHLATDPRVTVMDATNARYLKLDMLAEAPQLVVCDASFISLKKVLLPALEMAAAGA
;
A
#
# COMPACT_ATOMS: atom_id res chain seq x y z
N ASN A 1 -14.40 46.25 -21.82
CA ASN A 1 -13.09 46.26 -21.17
C ASN A 1 -13.16 45.86 -19.69
N GLN A 2 -13.49 44.62 -19.39
CA GLN A 2 -13.27 44.01 -18.06
C GLN A 2 -13.36 42.50 -18.28
N ASP A 3 -12.24 41.83 -18.32
CA ASP A 3 -12.07 40.41 -17.93
C ASP A 3 -10.76 39.77 -18.40
N ILE A 4 -9.68 40.54 -18.49
CA ILE A 4 -8.36 39.98 -18.85
C ILE A 4 -7.47 39.84 -17.58
N GLY A 5 -7.85 40.44 -16.44
CA GLY A 5 -7.06 40.43 -15.21
C GLY A 5 -7.13 39.16 -14.37
N SER A 6 -8.20 38.38 -14.50
CA SER A 6 -8.46 37.19 -13.63
C SER A 6 -7.70 35.94 -14.09
N THR A 7 -7.44 35.81 -15.37
CA THR A 7 -6.82 34.61 -15.96
C THR A 7 -5.29 34.60 -15.78
N ILE A 8 -4.64 35.77 -15.58
CA ILE A 8 -3.18 35.86 -15.46
C ILE A 8 -2.69 35.53 -14.05
N HIS A 9 -3.55 35.63 -13.02
CA HIS A 9 -3.15 35.35 -11.63
C HIS A 9 -3.07 33.85 -11.30
N ALA A 10 -3.81 33.00 -12.00
CA ALA A 10 -3.80 31.56 -11.81
C ALA A 10 -2.54 30.87 -12.39
N ALA A 11 -2.01 31.42 -13.50
CA ALA A 11 -0.89 30.82 -14.24
C ALA A 11 0.47 30.85 -13.52
N ASN A 12 0.59 31.54 -12.36
CA ASN A 12 1.85 31.68 -11.63
C ASN A 12 1.86 31.01 -10.24
N GLN A 13 0.77 30.38 -9.86
CA GLN A 13 0.72 29.64 -8.59
C GLN A 13 1.37 28.27 -8.76
N LYS A 14 2.31 27.97 -7.84
CA LYS A 14 2.99 26.68 -7.79
C LYS A 14 2.67 25.99 -6.48
N LEU A 15 2.44 24.69 -6.55
CA LEU A 15 2.30 23.82 -5.40
C LEU A 15 3.41 22.76 -5.41
N ARG A 16 3.73 22.26 -4.23
CA ARG A 16 4.55 21.05 -4.12
C ARG A 16 3.84 19.89 -4.82
N ALA A 17 4.59 19.00 -5.44
CA ALA A 17 4.04 17.85 -6.17
C ALA A 17 3.14 16.98 -5.27
N ASP A 18 3.55 16.72 -4.03
CA ASP A 18 2.74 15.95 -3.07
C ASP A 18 1.41 16.64 -2.72
N ALA A 19 1.41 17.97 -2.63
CA ALA A 19 0.21 18.74 -2.36
C ALA A 19 -0.70 18.83 -3.60
N LEU A 20 -0.11 19.00 -4.79
CA LEU A 20 -0.84 19.08 -6.05
C LEU A 20 -1.58 17.78 -6.37
N LEU A 21 -0.96 16.61 -6.13
CA LEU A 21 -1.62 15.31 -6.28
C LEU A 21 -2.86 15.20 -5.39
N LEU A 22 -2.77 15.64 -4.13
CA LEU A 22 -3.90 15.65 -3.22
C LEU A 22 -5.01 16.59 -3.69
N THR A 23 -4.66 17.83 -4.06
CA THR A 23 -5.61 18.86 -4.53
C THR A 23 -6.34 18.42 -5.81
N ARG A 24 -5.66 17.67 -6.68
CA ARG A 24 -6.24 17.11 -7.93
C ARG A 24 -6.99 15.80 -7.73
N GLY A 25 -7.08 15.27 -6.50
CA GLY A 25 -7.72 13.98 -6.21
C GLY A 25 -6.96 12.76 -6.76
N LEU A 26 -5.69 12.95 -7.17
CA LEU A 26 -4.83 11.88 -7.70
C LEU A 26 -4.15 11.06 -6.59
N ALA A 27 -4.25 11.51 -5.35
CA ALA A 27 -3.83 10.78 -4.17
C ALA A 27 -4.79 11.09 -3.02
N ARG A 28 -5.13 10.08 -2.21
CA ARG A 28 -6.04 10.22 -1.07
C ARG A 28 -5.40 10.82 0.19
N SER A 29 -4.06 10.84 0.24
CA SER A 29 -3.28 11.43 1.34
C SER A 29 -1.94 11.94 0.84
N ARG A 30 -1.28 12.82 1.65
CA ARG A 30 0.07 13.30 1.32
C ARG A 30 1.11 12.18 1.35
N ASP A 31 0.94 11.20 2.23
CA ASP A 31 1.84 10.06 2.33
C ASP A 31 1.72 9.19 1.07
N ARG A 32 0.48 8.90 0.63
CA ARG A 32 0.28 8.21 -0.65
C ARG A 32 0.83 8.98 -1.83
N ALA A 33 0.70 10.31 -1.86
CA ALA A 33 1.31 11.14 -2.90
C ALA A 33 2.85 11.03 -2.92
N ARG A 34 3.48 10.99 -1.75
CA ARG A 34 4.94 10.79 -1.63
C ARG A 34 5.36 9.40 -2.11
N ASP A 35 4.59 8.37 -1.80
CA ASP A 35 4.84 7.01 -2.25
C ASP A 35 4.77 6.93 -3.78
N LEU A 36 3.72 7.43 -4.40
CA LEU A 36 3.58 7.49 -5.86
C LEU A 36 4.75 8.22 -6.54
N ILE A 37 5.22 9.32 -5.95
CA ILE A 37 6.39 10.06 -6.47
C ILE A 37 7.67 9.24 -6.29
N ALA A 38 7.85 8.58 -5.15
CA ALA A 38 9.02 7.74 -4.89
C ALA A 38 9.03 6.49 -5.78
N GLU A 39 7.86 5.99 -6.15
CA GLU A 39 7.66 4.89 -7.11
C GLU A 39 7.98 5.30 -8.56
N GLY A 40 8.14 6.61 -8.82
CA GLY A 40 8.29 7.10 -10.19
C GLY A 40 7.00 7.04 -11.01
N ALA A 41 5.86 6.87 -10.34
CA ALA A 41 4.54 6.75 -10.97
C ALA A 41 3.93 8.10 -11.38
N VAL A 42 4.55 9.22 -11.01
CA VAL A 42 4.03 10.56 -11.26
C VAL A 42 4.77 11.21 -12.41
N LEU A 43 4.04 11.63 -13.43
CA LEU A 43 4.53 12.43 -14.55
C LEU A 43 3.95 13.85 -14.46
N ALA A 44 4.77 14.86 -14.68
CA ALA A 44 4.36 16.24 -14.88
C ALA A 44 4.92 16.76 -16.20
N ALA A 45 4.06 17.20 -17.10
CA ALA A 45 4.40 17.56 -18.47
C ALA A 45 5.24 16.48 -19.18
N GLY A 46 4.91 15.20 -18.97
CA GLY A 46 5.61 14.06 -19.56
C GLY A 46 6.92 13.66 -18.87
N GLU A 47 7.38 14.40 -17.85
CA GLU A 47 8.60 14.09 -17.11
C GLU A 47 8.32 13.44 -15.75
N ILE A 48 9.12 12.44 -15.36
CA ILE A 48 8.99 11.78 -14.06
C ILE A 48 9.30 12.77 -12.92
N VAL A 49 8.37 12.90 -11.99
CA VAL A 49 8.55 13.67 -10.75
C VAL A 49 9.28 12.81 -9.73
N ARG A 50 10.51 13.19 -9.37
CA ARG A 50 11.36 12.41 -8.46
C ARG A 50 11.40 12.93 -7.02
N LYS A 51 10.85 14.11 -6.75
CA LYS A 51 10.87 14.74 -5.42
C LYS A 51 9.48 15.27 -5.07
N ALA A 52 8.95 14.85 -3.93
CA ALA A 52 7.66 15.31 -3.40
C ALA A 52 7.61 16.84 -3.20
N SER A 53 8.77 17.46 -2.94
CA SER A 53 8.92 18.90 -2.77
C SER A 53 9.07 19.67 -4.09
N LYS A 54 9.12 19.01 -5.26
CA LYS A 54 9.21 19.71 -6.56
C LYS A 54 8.02 20.65 -6.70
N MET A 55 8.30 21.92 -7.01
CA MET A 55 7.26 22.93 -7.24
C MET A 55 6.75 22.81 -8.66
N LEU A 56 5.47 22.55 -8.81
CA LEU A 56 4.77 22.40 -10.09
C LEU A 56 3.73 23.51 -10.24
N ALA A 57 3.50 23.98 -11.44
CA ALA A 57 2.41 24.90 -11.71
C ALA A 57 1.07 24.23 -11.38
N ILE A 58 0.15 24.99 -10.81
CA ILE A 58 -1.14 24.42 -10.35
C ILE A 58 -1.97 23.85 -11.51
N ASP A 59 -1.75 24.36 -12.71
CA ASP A 59 -2.39 23.98 -13.97
C ASP A 59 -1.55 23.01 -14.81
N CYS A 60 -0.37 22.56 -14.32
CA CYS A 60 0.45 21.63 -15.10
C CYS A 60 -0.30 20.32 -15.39
N ASP A 61 -0.02 19.75 -16.57
CA ASP A 61 -0.47 18.40 -16.87
C ASP A 61 0.25 17.41 -15.97
N ILE A 62 -0.50 16.83 -15.02
CA ILE A 62 0.02 15.84 -14.06
C ILE A 62 -0.80 14.56 -14.17
N THR A 63 -0.10 13.46 -14.35
CA THR A 63 -0.69 12.13 -14.45
C THR A 63 -0.02 11.16 -13.49
N VAL A 64 -0.80 10.20 -13.01
CA VAL A 64 -0.30 9.06 -12.24
C VAL A 64 -0.38 7.84 -13.13
N THR A 65 0.76 7.21 -13.36
CA THR A 65 0.86 5.99 -14.15
C THR A 65 1.17 4.81 -13.23
N SER A 66 0.67 3.64 -13.56
CA SER A 66 1.08 2.39 -12.93
C SER A 66 2.41 1.86 -13.47
N ALA A 67 3.27 2.76 -13.97
CA ALA A 67 4.49 2.39 -14.69
C ALA A 67 5.39 1.49 -13.85
N GLY A 68 5.35 0.21 -14.12
CA GLY A 68 6.28 -0.80 -13.61
C GLY A 68 5.91 -1.46 -12.28
N ASN A 69 4.87 -1.01 -11.57
CA ASN A 69 4.39 -1.69 -10.37
C ASN A 69 2.94 -2.16 -10.56
N PRO A 70 2.70 -3.47 -10.75
CA PRO A 70 1.35 -4.01 -10.91
C PRO A 70 0.55 -4.03 -9.60
N TRP A 71 1.19 -3.78 -8.46
CA TRP A 71 0.61 -3.88 -7.13
C TRP A 71 0.21 -2.50 -6.58
N VAL A 72 -0.70 -2.49 -5.62
CA VAL A 72 -1.17 -1.27 -4.94
C VAL A 72 -0.05 -0.49 -4.23
N SER A 73 1.08 -1.15 -3.94
CA SER A 73 2.27 -0.51 -3.38
C SER A 73 3.57 -1.23 -3.78
N ARG A 74 4.73 -0.57 -3.54
CA ARG A 74 6.06 -1.20 -3.75
C ARG A 74 6.30 -2.41 -2.84
N ALA A 75 5.62 -2.47 -1.71
CA ALA A 75 5.69 -3.64 -0.83
C ALA A 75 5.31 -4.92 -1.60
N GLY A 76 4.29 -4.87 -2.47
CA GLY A 76 3.92 -6.00 -3.30
C GLY A 76 5.06 -6.54 -4.15
N MET A 77 5.92 -5.66 -4.69
CA MET A 77 7.11 -6.11 -5.43
C MET A 77 8.11 -6.88 -4.57
N LYS A 78 8.23 -6.56 -3.27
CA LYS A 78 9.11 -7.30 -2.35
C LYS A 78 8.59 -8.73 -2.17
N LEU A 79 7.29 -8.89 -1.88
CA LEU A 79 6.71 -10.21 -1.69
C LEU A 79 6.71 -11.02 -2.99
N ALA A 80 6.32 -10.43 -4.10
CA ALA A 80 6.33 -11.11 -5.40
C ALA A 80 7.76 -11.57 -5.79
N GLY A 81 8.77 -10.73 -5.55
CA GLY A 81 10.17 -11.08 -5.75
C GLY A 81 10.62 -12.20 -4.80
N GLY A 82 10.21 -12.15 -3.53
CA GLY A 82 10.50 -13.20 -2.55
C GLY A 82 9.89 -14.55 -2.94
N LEU A 83 8.62 -14.57 -3.34
CA LEU A 83 7.95 -15.80 -3.79
C LEU A 83 8.57 -16.38 -5.05
N ALA A 84 9.02 -15.52 -5.98
CA ALA A 84 9.74 -15.98 -7.18
C ALA A 84 11.11 -16.60 -6.86
N GLU A 85 11.83 -16.07 -5.86
CA GLU A 85 13.14 -16.59 -5.41
C GLU A 85 12.99 -17.88 -4.59
N PHE A 86 11.89 -18.01 -3.85
CA PHE A 86 11.62 -19.17 -2.97
C PHE A 86 10.37 -19.93 -3.44
N PRO A 87 10.42 -20.66 -4.57
CA PRO A 87 9.25 -21.32 -5.17
C PRO A 87 8.68 -22.46 -4.33
N MET A 88 9.38 -22.88 -3.27
CA MET A 88 8.87 -23.87 -2.31
C MET A 88 7.82 -23.29 -1.35
N ILE A 89 7.68 -21.96 -1.30
CA ILE A 89 6.63 -21.33 -0.48
C ILE A 89 5.32 -21.38 -1.25
N GLU A 90 4.44 -22.29 -0.86
CA GLU A 90 3.10 -22.42 -1.43
C GLU A 90 2.17 -21.40 -0.78
N VAL A 91 1.47 -20.63 -1.60
CA VAL A 91 0.46 -19.63 -1.18
C VAL A 91 -0.96 -20.12 -1.46
N ALA A 92 -1.13 -20.84 -2.58
CA ALA A 92 -2.43 -21.27 -3.06
C ALA A 92 -3.20 -22.09 -2.01
N GLY A 93 -4.46 -21.70 -1.79
CA GLY A 93 -5.35 -22.36 -0.86
C GLY A 93 -5.05 -22.14 0.63
N ARG A 94 -4.04 -21.34 0.99
CA ARG A 94 -3.67 -21.10 2.38
C ARG A 94 -4.46 -19.95 3.01
N TYR A 95 -4.71 -20.10 4.32
CA TYR A 95 -5.16 -19.02 5.19
C TYR A 95 -3.92 -18.23 5.66
N ALA A 96 -3.80 -16.99 5.22
CA ALA A 96 -2.62 -16.16 5.45
C ALA A 96 -2.93 -14.98 6.37
N ILE A 97 -1.91 -14.49 7.08
CA ILE A 97 -1.95 -13.20 7.76
C ILE A 97 -0.87 -12.28 7.20
N ASP A 98 -1.25 -11.02 6.96
CA ASP A 98 -0.38 -9.93 6.49
C ASP A 98 -0.23 -8.91 7.62
N ILE A 99 0.94 -8.86 8.24
CA ILE A 99 1.24 -7.99 9.37
C ILE A 99 1.91 -6.71 8.87
N GLY A 100 1.26 -5.57 9.13
CA GLY A 100 1.66 -4.28 8.59
C GLY A 100 1.13 -4.09 7.16
N ALA A 101 -0.13 -4.49 6.94
CA ALA A 101 -0.74 -4.52 5.60
C ALA A 101 -0.76 -3.16 4.91
N SER A 102 -0.88 -2.06 5.67
CA SER A 102 -0.91 -0.68 5.14
C SER A 102 -1.89 -0.56 3.96
N THR A 103 -1.42 -0.21 2.77
CA THR A 103 -2.26 -0.12 1.56
C THR A 103 -2.61 -1.47 0.94
N GLY A 104 -2.02 -2.57 1.39
CA GLY A 104 -2.36 -3.93 0.97
C GLY A 104 -1.45 -4.54 -0.10
N GLY A 105 -0.21 -4.05 -0.23
CA GLY A 105 0.70 -4.57 -1.25
C GLY A 105 1.00 -6.07 -1.09
N PHE A 106 1.21 -6.56 0.12
CA PHE A 106 1.40 -7.98 0.38
C PHE A 106 0.08 -8.75 0.24
N THR A 107 -1.01 -8.23 0.80
CA THR A 107 -2.36 -8.79 0.67
C THR A 107 -2.71 -9.04 -0.81
N GLU A 108 -2.48 -8.05 -1.70
CA GLU A 108 -2.78 -8.17 -3.13
C GLU A 108 -1.96 -9.27 -3.81
N VAL A 109 -0.68 -9.39 -3.47
CA VAL A 109 0.19 -10.48 -3.99
C VAL A 109 -0.31 -11.84 -3.51
N LEU A 110 -0.65 -11.99 -2.23
CA LEU A 110 -1.18 -13.25 -1.70
C LEU A 110 -2.46 -13.68 -2.42
N LEU A 111 -3.39 -12.73 -2.66
CA LEU A 111 -4.63 -12.99 -3.40
C LEU A 111 -4.37 -13.37 -4.87
N ALA A 112 -3.38 -12.74 -5.51
CA ALA A 112 -2.97 -13.05 -6.89
C ALA A 112 -2.28 -14.42 -7.01
N HIS A 113 -1.74 -14.94 -5.90
CA HIS A 113 -1.20 -16.30 -5.79
C HIS A 113 -2.21 -17.29 -5.20
N ASP A 114 -3.52 -16.99 -5.32
CA ASP A 114 -4.63 -17.86 -4.94
C ASP A 114 -4.68 -18.24 -3.44
N ALA A 115 -4.25 -17.34 -2.54
CA ALA A 115 -4.53 -17.51 -1.11
C ALA A 115 -6.04 -17.70 -0.89
N ALA A 116 -6.42 -18.67 -0.06
CA ALA A 116 -7.83 -18.91 0.26
C ALA A 116 -8.43 -17.76 1.05
N HIS A 117 -7.65 -17.21 1.96
CA HIS A 117 -8.05 -16.07 2.78
C HIS A 117 -6.83 -15.28 3.27
N VAL A 118 -6.97 -13.97 3.42
CA VAL A 118 -5.93 -13.09 3.97
C VAL A 118 -6.51 -12.23 5.07
N VAL A 119 -5.92 -12.26 6.26
CA VAL A 119 -6.21 -11.31 7.32
C VAL A 119 -5.19 -10.18 7.26
N ALA A 120 -5.61 -9.00 6.85
CA ALA A 120 -4.81 -7.80 6.73
C ALA A 120 -4.82 -7.04 8.06
N ILE A 121 -3.67 -7.00 8.75
CA ILE A 121 -3.52 -6.46 10.10
C ILE A 121 -2.66 -5.20 10.06
N ASP A 122 -3.19 -4.08 10.56
CA ASP A 122 -2.43 -2.85 10.68
C ASP A 122 -2.80 -2.05 11.93
N VAL A 123 -1.83 -1.31 12.48
CA VAL A 123 -2.06 -0.37 13.58
C VAL A 123 -2.75 0.92 13.12
N GLY A 124 -2.68 1.24 11.82
CA GLY A 124 -3.41 2.31 11.18
C GLY A 124 -4.89 1.99 11.03
N ASN A 125 -5.63 2.90 10.41
CA ASN A 125 -7.05 2.74 10.17
C ASN A 125 -7.40 3.22 8.76
N GLY A 126 -8.20 2.44 8.03
CA GLY A 126 -8.71 2.80 6.70
C GLY A 126 -7.62 3.00 5.65
N GLN A 127 -6.49 2.31 5.76
CA GLN A 127 -5.38 2.43 4.82
C GLN A 127 -5.46 1.44 3.66
N LEU A 128 -6.09 0.29 3.87
CA LEU A 128 -6.21 -0.76 2.87
C LEU A 128 -6.96 -0.23 1.64
N ALA A 129 -6.50 -0.58 0.44
CA ALA A 129 -7.13 -0.17 -0.80
C ALA A 129 -8.56 -0.72 -0.90
N ASP A 130 -9.51 0.08 -1.41
CA ASP A 130 -10.94 -0.23 -1.40
C ASP A 130 -11.27 -1.58 -2.06
N HIS A 131 -10.62 -1.91 -3.17
CA HIS A 131 -10.83 -3.19 -3.86
C HIS A 131 -10.37 -4.40 -3.05
N LEU A 132 -9.37 -4.24 -2.17
CA LEU A 132 -8.92 -5.28 -1.25
C LEU A 132 -9.81 -5.34 -0.01
N ALA A 133 -10.20 -4.18 0.53
CA ALA A 133 -11.07 -4.12 1.71
C ALA A 133 -12.46 -4.70 1.45
N THR A 134 -12.89 -4.75 0.19
CA THR A 134 -14.19 -5.32 -0.23
C THR A 134 -14.08 -6.73 -0.82
N ASP A 135 -12.88 -7.29 -0.97
CA ASP A 135 -12.71 -8.67 -1.44
C ASP A 135 -13.20 -9.66 -0.35
N PRO A 136 -14.10 -10.60 -0.66
CA PRO A 136 -14.66 -11.55 0.31
C PRO A 136 -13.59 -12.48 0.92
N ARG A 137 -12.41 -12.58 0.32
CA ARG A 137 -11.27 -13.34 0.84
C ARG A 137 -10.40 -12.53 1.80
N VAL A 138 -10.77 -11.28 2.11
CA VAL A 138 -9.97 -10.41 2.99
C VAL A 138 -10.75 -10.08 4.26
N THR A 139 -10.11 -10.29 5.40
CA THR A 139 -10.55 -9.73 6.69
C THR A 139 -9.64 -8.57 7.06
N VAL A 140 -10.22 -7.39 7.26
CA VAL A 140 -9.47 -6.19 7.66
C VAL A 140 -9.47 -6.09 9.19
N MET A 141 -8.27 -6.01 9.78
CA MET A 141 -8.06 -5.77 11.20
C MET A 141 -7.29 -4.48 11.42
N ASP A 142 -7.99 -3.36 11.25
CA ASP A 142 -7.47 -2.02 11.50
C ASP A 142 -7.27 -1.74 12.99
N ALA A 143 -6.46 -0.73 13.32
CA ALA A 143 -6.13 -0.31 14.68
C ALA A 143 -5.67 -1.48 15.57
N THR A 144 -5.11 -2.53 14.96
CA THR A 144 -4.74 -3.78 15.63
C THR A 144 -3.23 -3.91 15.73
N ASN A 145 -2.74 -4.01 16.96
CA ASN A 145 -1.31 -4.23 17.21
C ASN A 145 -1.03 -5.75 17.23
N ALA A 146 -0.33 -6.23 16.22
CA ALA A 146 0.00 -7.64 16.04
C ALA A 146 0.77 -8.28 17.23
N ARG A 147 1.36 -7.48 18.11
CA ARG A 147 1.99 -7.96 19.35
C ARG A 147 0.99 -8.60 20.33
N TYR A 148 -0.28 -8.27 20.20
CA TYR A 148 -1.36 -8.76 21.06
C TYR A 148 -2.33 -9.67 20.31
N LEU A 149 -1.93 -10.12 19.12
CA LEU A 149 -2.71 -11.04 18.32
C LEU A 149 -2.89 -12.38 19.07
N LYS A 150 -4.10 -12.94 19.02
CA LYS A 150 -4.45 -14.21 19.61
C LYS A 150 -5.22 -15.05 18.61
N LEU A 151 -5.16 -16.37 18.78
CA LEU A 151 -5.83 -17.30 17.89
C LEU A 151 -7.36 -17.13 17.87
N ASP A 152 -7.96 -16.74 18.99
CA ASP A 152 -9.39 -16.48 19.10
C ASP A 152 -9.87 -15.23 18.33
N MET A 153 -8.93 -14.40 17.85
CA MET A 153 -9.19 -13.26 16.96
C MET A 153 -9.22 -13.67 15.48
N LEU A 154 -8.80 -14.87 15.15
CA LEU A 154 -8.72 -15.43 13.80
C LEU A 154 -9.76 -16.53 13.60
N ALA A 155 -10.20 -16.75 12.36
CA ALA A 155 -11.13 -17.85 12.06
C ALA A 155 -10.45 -19.23 12.20
N GLU A 156 -9.16 -19.30 11.88
CA GLU A 156 -8.36 -20.51 11.97
C GLU A 156 -6.87 -20.19 12.18
N ALA A 157 -6.06 -21.19 12.48
CA ALA A 157 -4.61 -21.03 12.61
C ALA A 157 -3.98 -20.67 11.26
N PRO A 158 -3.16 -19.59 11.19
CA PRO A 158 -2.57 -19.17 9.94
C PRO A 158 -1.57 -20.21 9.42
N GLN A 159 -1.67 -20.49 8.13
CA GLN A 159 -0.80 -21.40 7.40
C GLN A 159 0.32 -20.68 6.66
N LEU A 160 0.24 -19.35 6.61
CA LEU A 160 1.26 -18.47 6.04
C LEU A 160 1.26 -17.14 6.80
N VAL A 161 2.46 -16.69 7.16
CA VAL A 161 2.65 -15.41 7.85
C VAL A 161 3.58 -14.54 7.00
N VAL A 162 3.11 -13.38 6.60
CA VAL A 162 3.94 -12.35 5.94
C VAL A 162 3.96 -11.08 6.77
N CYS A 163 5.08 -10.33 6.71
CA CYS A 163 5.25 -9.13 7.51
C CYS A 163 6.15 -8.11 6.80
N ASP A 164 5.66 -6.89 6.61
CA ASP A 164 6.45 -5.71 6.18
C ASP A 164 6.27 -4.56 7.20
N ALA A 165 6.39 -4.86 8.48
CA ALA A 165 6.25 -3.87 9.55
C ALA A 165 7.51 -3.02 9.68
N SER A 166 7.33 -1.68 9.69
CA SER A 166 8.40 -0.70 9.93
C SER A 166 8.36 -0.21 11.38
N PHE A 167 9.51 0.31 11.87
CA PHE A 167 9.65 0.96 13.19
C PHE A 167 9.44 0.07 14.43
N ILE A 168 9.34 -1.25 14.26
CA ILE A 168 9.20 -2.19 15.35
C ILE A 168 10.13 -3.39 15.16
N SER A 169 10.58 -3.99 16.27
CA SER A 169 11.36 -5.23 16.21
C SER A 169 10.52 -6.37 15.62
N LEU A 170 10.95 -6.96 14.52
CA LEU A 170 10.30 -8.12 13.89
C LEU A 170 10.07 -9.25 14.90
N LYS A 171 11.03 -9.51 15.80
CA LYS A 171 10.86 -10.51 16.85
C LYS A 171 9.61 -10.28 17.72
N LYS A 172 9.33 -9.02 18.06
CA LYS A 172 8.16 -8.69 18.90
C LYS A 172 6.84 -8.82 18.17
N VAL A 173 6.85 -8.69 16.86
CA VAL A 173 5.64 -8.69 16.03
C VAL A 173 5.34 -10.09 15.50
N LEU A 174 6.37 -10.85 15.12
CA LEU A 174 6.21 -12.17 14.52
C LEU A 174 5.96 -13.27 15.56
N LEU A 175 6.56 -13.19 16.76
CA LEU A 175 6.44 -14.27 17.75
C LEU A 175 4.97 -14.66 18.05
N PRO A 176 4.04 -13.73 18.33
CA PRO A 176 2.64 -14.11 18.58
C PRO A 176 2.01 -14.82 17.37
N ALA A 177 2.32 -14.33 16.16
CA ALA A 177 1.80 -14.92 14.93
C ALA A 177 2.34 -16.33 14.68
N LEU A 178 3.63 -16.54 14.91
CA LEU A 178 4.28 -17.87 14.75
C LEU A 178 3.83 -18.88 15.81
N GLU A 179 3.56 -18.43 17.04
CA GLU A 179 3.03 -19.29 18.10
C GLU A 179 1.62 -19.80 17.80
N MET A 180 0.85 -19.06 16.99
CA MET A 180 -0.50 -19.45 16.56
C MET A 180 -0.52 -20.19 15.23
N ALA A 181 0.59 -20.18 14.49
CA ALA A 181 0.66 -20.74 13.16
C ALA A 181 0.43 -22.26 13.17
N ALA A 182 -0.18 -22.75 12.11
CA ALA A 182 -0.37 -24.18 11.90
C ALA A 182 0.99 -24.89 11.76
N ALA A 183 1.04 -26.17 12.10
CA ALA A 183 2.25 -26.96 11.89
C ALA A 183 2.64 -26.97 10.40
N GLY A 184 3.85 -26.57 10.07
CA GLY A 184 4.35 -26.47 8.69
C GLY A 184 3.97 -25.17 7.97
N ALA A 185 3.56 -24.15 8.72
CA ALA A 185 3.31 -22.79 8.18
C ALA A 185 4.59 -22.12 7.69
#